data_fcf86d2c2e7bbd2402e05111f9b18c59
#
_entry.id   fcf86d2c2e7bbd2402e05111f9b18c59
#
_cell.length_a   1.000
_cell.length_b   1.000
_cell.length_c   1.000
_cell.angle_alpha   90.00
_cell.angle_beta   90.00
_cell.angle_gamma   90.00
#
_symmetry.space_group_name_H-M   'P 1'
#
loop_
_entity.id
_entity.type
_entity.pdbx_description
1 polymer ?
#
loop_
_entity_poly.entity_id
_entity_poly.type
_entity_poly.pdbx_seq_one_letter_code
_entity_poly.pdbx_strand_id
1 'polypeptide(L)'
;MLTSDAPILIVDDDNLVRLGIRMILEDAGFRNLQVAKTGPTAIKMASRHHPAVILMDVRLGAGMDGVEAAQRICQEHPCKVIFLTGSNETATRLRMEATEPAGVLVKPILPQHLIGALQSLPG
;
A
#
# COMPACT_ATOMS: atom_id res chain seq x y z
N MET A 1 8.39 -10.70 -10.44
CA MET A 1 7.32 -9.85 -11.00
C MET A 1 5.96 -10.37 -10.53
N LEU A 2 5.05 -9.46 -10.18
CA LEU A 2 3.71 -9.86 -9.74
C LEU A 2 2.89 -10.40 -10.91
N THR A 3 2.16 -11.48 -10.65
CA THR A 3 1.20 -12.00 -11.63
C THR A 3 -0.09 -11.16 -11.62
N SER A 4 -0.91 -11.28 -12.66
CA SER A 4 -2.17 -10.54 -12.75
C SER A 4 -3.18 -10.96 -11.67
N ASP A 5 -3.01 -12.13 -11.07
CA ASP A 5 -3.88 -12.62 -9.99
C ASP A 5 -3.32 -12.39 -8.59
N ALA A 6 -2.14 -11.78 -8.48
CA ALA A 6 -1.55 -11.50 -7.17
C ALA A 6 -2.46 -10.57 -6.37
N PRO A 7 -2.77 -10.90 -5.09
CA PRO A 7 -3.64 -10.04 -4.30
C PRO A 7 -2.94 -8.74 -3.95
N ILE A 8 -3.59 -7.63 -4.21
CA ILE A 8 -3.07 -6.29 -3.89
C ILE A 8 -4.10 -5.59 -2.99
N LEU A 9 -3.66 -5.12 -1.84
CA LEU A 9 -4.49 -4.36 -0.92
C LEU A 9 -4.16 -2.87 -1.05
N ILE A 10 -5.18 -2.06 -1.28
CA ILE A 10 -5.06 -0.61 -1.41
C ILE A 10 -5.66 0.02 -0.16
N VAL A 11 -4.85 0.77 0.58
CA VAL A 11 -5.28 1.40 1.84
C VAL A 11 -5.11 2.90 1.75
N ASP A 12 -6.22 3.62 1.74
CA ASP A 12 -6.26 5.08 1.73
C ASP A 12 -7.65 5.49 2.22
N ASP A 13 -7.74 6.56 3.01
CA ASP A 13 -9.03 7.03 3.52
C ASP A 13 -9.79 7.88 2.50
N ASP A 14 -9.16 8.30 1.42
CA ASP A 14 -9.76 9.10 0.36
C ASP A 14 -10.31 8.19 -0.75
N ASN A 15 -11.62 8.26 -0.98
CA ASN A 15 -12.31 7.47 -2.00
C ASN A 15 -11.75 7.70 -3.40
N LEU A 16 -11.44 8.95 -3.74
CA LEU A 16 -10.94 9.29 -5.08
C LEU A 16 -9.54 8.74 -5.30
N VAL A 17 -8.69 8.79 -4.28
CA VAL A 17 -7.34 8.22 -4.37
C VAL A 17 -7.43 6.71 -4.56
N ARG A 18 -8.26 6.02 -3.77
CA ARG A 18 -8.43 4.57 -3.92
C ARG A 18 -8.94 4.20 -5.31
N LEU A 19 -9.94 4.94 -5.80
CA LEU A 19 -10.50 4.69 -7.11
C LEU A 19 -9.46 4.89 -8.22
N GLY A 20 -8.69 5.97 -8.13
CA GLY A 20 -7.64 6.26 -9.10
C GLY A 20 -6.57 5.17 -9.14
N ILE A 21 -6.11 4.72 -7.99
CA ILE A 21 -5.12 3.65 -7.89
C ILE A 21 -5.70 2.36 -8.47
N ARG A 22 -6.94 2.05 -8.11
CA ARG A 22 -7.61 0.84 -8.61
C ARG A 22 -7.69 0.84 -10.14
N MET A 23 -8.04 1.97 -10.73
CA MET A 23 -8.13 2.09 -12.18
C MET A 23 -6.77 1.89 -12.85
N ILE A 24 -5.70 2.45 -12.27
CA ILE A 24 -4.35 2.24 -12.78
C ILE A 24 -3.99 0.75 -12.77
N LEU A 25 -4.28 0.07 -11.66
CA LEU A 25 -3.96 -1.35 -11.52
C LEU A 25 -4.79 -2.21 -12.45
N GLU A 26 -6.08 -1.93 -12.58
CA GLU A 26 -6.96 -2.66 -13.52
C GLU A 26 -6.50 -2.49 -14.97
N ASP A 27 -6.14 -1.27 -15.35
CA ASP A 27 -5.61 -1.01 -16.69
C ASP A 27 -4.30 -1.75 -16.95
N ALA A 28 -3.52 -2.01 -15.91
CA ALA A 28 -2.26 -2.75 -16.01
C ALA A 28 -2.48 -4.27 -15.97
N GLY A 29 -3.72 -4.74 -15.81
CA GLY A 29 -4.06 -6.16 -15.86
C GLY A 29 -4.19 -6.85 -14.52
N PHE A 30 -4.07 -6.12 -13.39
CA PHE A 30 -4.27 -6.71 -12.07
C PHE A 30 -5.76 -6.87 -11.76
N ARG A 31 -6.14 -8.02 -11.25
CA ARG A 31 -7.54 -8.40 -11.08
C ARG A 31 -7.96 -8.68 -9.64
N ASN A 32 -7.01 -8.99 -8.78
CA ASN A 32 -7.31 -9.38 -7.39
C ASN A 32 -7.01 -8.20 -6.45
N LEU A 33 -7.93 -7.24 -6.44
CA LEU A 33 -7.75 -5.98 -5.72
C LEU A 33 -8.74 -5.88 -4.56
N GLN A 34 -8.24 -5.55 -3.38
CA GLN A 34 -9.04 -5.26 -2.20
C GLN A 34 -8.74 -3.84 -1.74
N VAL A 35 -9.67 -3.22 -1.04
CA VAL A 35 -9.52 -1.85 -0.54
C VAL A 35 -9.86 -1.78 0.94
N ALA A 36 -9.20 -0.88 1.65
CA ALA A 36 -9.48 -0.58 3.04
C ALA A 36 -9.33 0.92 3.30
N LYS A 37 -10.08 1.46 4.24
CA LYS A 37 -10.06 2.89 4.56
C LYS A 37 -9.25 3.22 5.79
N THR A 38 -9.05 2.26 6.68
CA THR A 38 -8.43 2.48 7.99
C THR A 38 -7.38 1.43 8.28
N GLY A 39 -6.51 1.70 9.24
CA GLY A 39 -5.51 0.74 9.69
C GLY A 39 -6.10 -0.57 10.19
N PRO A 40 -7.07 -0.53 11.13
CA PRO A 40 -7.70 -1.76 11.62
C PRO A 40 -8.36 -2.59 10.52
N THR A 41 -9.06 -1.94 9.57
CA THR A 41 -9.67 -2.65 8.44
C THR A 41 -8.59 -3.27 7.54
N ALA A 42 -7.49 -2.54 7.31
CA ALA A 42 -6.37 -3.06 6.51
C ALA A 42 -5.79 -4.32 7.15
N ILE A 43 -5.63 -4.34 8.47
CA ILE A 43 -5.13 -5.52 9.19
C ILE A 43 -6.05 -6.72 8.98
N LYS A 44 -7.36 -6.50 9.09
CA LYS A 44 -8.35 -7.57 8.87
C LYS A 44 -8.32 -8.08 7.44
N MET A 45 -8.25 -7.18 6.47
CA MET A 45 -8.21 -7.54 5.06
C MET A 45 -6.93 -8.30 4.72
N ALA A 46 -5.79 -7.89 5.29
CA ALA A 46 -4.53 -8.57 5.08
C ALA A 46 -4.55 -9.99 5.64
N SER A 47 -5.16 -10.17 6.82
CA SER A 47 -5.31 -11.50 7.42
C SER A 47 -6.19 -12.42 6.58
N ARG A 48 -7.22 -11.87 5.92
CA ARG A 48 -8.15 -12.64 5.11
C ARG A 48 -7.58 -12.96 3.72
N HIS A 49 -6.93 -11.99 3.08
CA HIS A 49 -6.57 -12.10 1.67
C HIS A 49 -5.09 -12.40 1.42
N HIS A 50 -4.25 -12.27 2.43
CA HIS A 50 -2.79 -12.49 2.33
C HIS A 50 -2.19 -11.77 1.12
N PRO A 51 -2.26 -10.43 1.07
CA PRO A 51 -1.82 -9.69 -0.13
C PRO A 51 -0.33 -9.88 -0.38
N ALA A 52 0.03 -9.97 -1.66
CA ALA A 52 1.43 -10.00 -2.08
C ALA A 52 2.08 -8.63 -1.90
N VAL A 53 1.28 -7.56 -2.09
CA VAL A 53 1.73 -6.20 -1.89
C VAL A 53 0.60 -5.36 -1.30
N ILE A 54 0.96 -4.41 -0.44
CA ILE A 54 0.04 -3.45 0.15
C ILE A 54 0.48 -2.05 -0.27
N LEU A 55 -0.46 -1.30 -0.83
CA LEU A 55 -0.26 0.11 -1.11
C LEU A 55 -0.87 0.86 0.06
N MET A 56 -0.02 1.43 0.91
CA MET A 56 -0.43 1.92 2.22
C MET A 56 -0.24 3.42 2.35
N ASP A 57 -1.35 4.16 2.42
CA ASP A 57 -1.31 5.57 2.77
C ASP A 57 -0.82 5.71 4.22
N VAL A 58 0.06 6.67 4.45
CA VAL A 58 0.59 6.92 5.80
C VAL A 58 -0.46 7.55 6.69
N ARG A 59 -1.22 8.51 6.16
CA ARG A 59 -2.24 9.22 6.94
C ARG A 59 -3.61 8.60 6.72
N LEU A 60 -4.14 7.95 7.75
CA LEU A 60 -5.42 7.25 7.70
C LEU A 60 -6.46 7.89 8.64
N GLY A 61 -6.38 9.21 8.84
CA GLY A 61 -7.27 9.92 9.74
C GLY A 61 -6.86 9.78 11.19
N ALA A 62 -7.82 9.81 12.11
CA ALA A 62 -7.57 9.69 13.53
C ALA A 62 -7.26 8.23 13.90
N GLY A 63 -6.39 8.02 14.88
CA GLY A 63 -6.05 6.70 15.38
C GLY A 63 -4.81 6.12 14.70
N MET A 64 -4.85 4.83 14.37
CA MET A 64 -3.71 4.12 13.79
C MET A 64 -3.36 4.67 12.41
N ASP A 65 -2.10 5.03 12.19
CA ASP A 65 -1.64 5.45 10.87
C ASP A 65 -1.15 4.25 10.05
N GLY A 66 -0.78 4.53 8.78
CA GLY A 66 -0.37 3.48 7.85
C GLY A 66 0.95 2.81 8.23
N VAL A 67 1.87 3.53 8.87
CA VAL A 67 3.15 2.93 9.28
C VAL A 67 2.91 1.89 10.37
N GLU A 68 2.10 2.22 11.36
CA GLU A 68 1.75 1.27 12.42
C GLU A 68 0.98 0.07 11.86
N ALA A 69 0.02 0.32 10.97
CA ALA A 69 -0.75 -0.77 10.34
C ALA A 69 0.17 -1.72 9.57
N ALA A 70 1.10 -1.17 8.79
CA ALA A 70 2.06 -1.96 8.04
C ALA A 70 2.95 -2.81 8.95
N GLN A 71 3.42 -2.23 10.06
CA GLN A 71 4.22 -2.96 11.03
C GLN A 71 3.46 -4.17 11.59
N ARG A 72 2.20 -3.97 11.96
CA ARG A 72 1.38 -5.05 12.52
C ARG A 72 1.10 -6.14 11.50
N ILE A 73 0.80 -5.75 10.27
CA ILE A 73 0.54 -6.72 9.20
C ILE A 73 1.79 -7.56 8.92
N CYS A 74 2.94 -6.92 8.79
CA CYS A 74 4.18 -7.62 8.44
C CYS A 74 4.71 -8.51 9.56
N GLN A 75 4.29 -8.29 10.81
CA GLN A 75 4.62 -9.19 11.91
C GLN A 75 3.91 -10.53 11.79
N GLU A 76 2.72 -10.53 11.20
CA GLU A 76 1.91 -11.75 11.09
C GLU A 76 2.05 -12.43 9.72
N HIS A 77 2.21 -11.65 8.66
CA HIS A 77 2.22 -12.16 7.29
C HIS A 77 3.33 -11.49 6.48
N PRO A 78 4.26 -12.26 5.90
CA PRO A 78 5.25 -11.66 5.00
C PRO A 78 4.54 -11.02 3.80
N CYS A 79 4.77 -9.73 3.57
CA CYS A 79 4.23 -9.03 2.42
C CYS A 79 5.11 -7.83 2.09
N LYS A 80 4.96 -7.32 0.87
CA LYS A 80 5.67 -6.13 0.45
C LYS A 80 4.78 -4.93 0.69
N VAL A 81 5.35 -3.85 1.24
CA VAL A 81 4.62 -2.61 1.50
C VAL A 81 5.23 -1.50 0.67
N ILE A 82 4.38 -0.80 -0.07
CA ILE A 82 4.73 0.44 -0.76
C ILE A 82 3.92 1.55 -0.08
N PHE A 83 4.61 2.47 0.57
CA PHE A 83 3.93 3.59 1.23
C PHE A 83 3.55 4.66 0.21
N LEU A 84 2.38 5.26 0.42
CA LEU A 84 1.89 6.41 -0.33
C LEU A 84 1.87 7.59 0.63
N THR A 85 2.57 8.67 0.31
CA THR A 85 2.69 9.78 1.25
C THR A 85 2.62 11.13 0.55
N GLY A 86 1.94 12.08 1.17
CA GLY A 86 1.98 13.48 0.76
C GLY A 86 2.96 14.29 1.60
N SER A 87 3.62 13.64 2.57
CA SER A 87 4.44 14.32 3.56
C SER A 87 5.93 14.10 3.32
N ASN A 88 6.71 15.17 3.49
CA ASN A 88 8.18 15.11 3.49
C ASN A 88 8.74 15.25 4.90
N GLU A 89 7.91 15.07 5.94
CA GLU A 89 8.36 15.17 7.31
C GLU A 89 9.43 14.11 7.61
N THR A 90 10.54 14.56 8.18
CA THR A 90 11.68 13.69 8.51
C THR A 90 11.28 12.56 9.44
N ALA A 91 10.50 12.87 10.48
CA ALA A 91 10.08 11.87 11.48
C ALA A 91 9.24 10.75 10.82
N THR A 92 8.32 11.12 9.94
CA THR A 92 7.48 10.14 9.22
C THR A 92 8.36 9.29 8.30
N ARG A 93 9.30 9.92 7.62
CA ARG A 93 10.21 9.22 6.71
C ARG A 93 11.06 8.19 7.45
N LEU A 94 11.59 8.55 8.61
CA LEU A 94 12.38 7.63 9.44
C LEU A 94 11.54 6.44 9.91
N ARG A 95 10.30 6.67 10.27
CA ARG A 95 9.38 5.59 10.67
C ARG A 95 9.12 4.63 9.50
N MET A 96 8.88 5.17 8.30
CA MET A 96 8.69 4.34 7.11
C MET A 96 9.94 3.51 6.81
N GLU A 97 11.10 4.13 6.83
CA GLU A 97 12.37 3.45 6.54
C GLU A 97 12.66 2.33 7.53
N ALA A 98 12.28 2.51 8.80
CA ALA A 98 12.47 1.48 9.83
C ALA A 98 11.68 0.21 9.55
N THR A 99 10.63 0.26 8.72
CA THR A 99 9.86 -0.92 8.33
C THR A 99 10.48 -1.68 7.16
N GLU A 100 11.53 -1.13 6.57
CA GLU A 100 12.16 -1.67 5.36
C GLU A 100 11.14 -1.88 4.24
N PRO A 101 10.46 -0.80 3.79
CA PRO A 101 9.41 -0.93 2.79
C PRO A 101 9.98 -1.30 1.43
N ALA A 102 9.14 -1.90 0.59
CA ALA A 102 9.50 -2.19 -0.79
C ALA A 102 9.59 -0.92 -1.64
N GLY A 103 8.92 0.16 -1.23
CA GLY A 103 9.00 1.43 -1.91
C GLY A 103 8.22 2.51 -1.18
N VAL A 104 8.45 3.74 -1.59
CA VAL A 104 7.73 4.92 -1.11
C VAL A 104 7.38 5.78 -2.32
N LEU A 105 6.11 6.09 -2.49
CA LEU A 105 5.63 6.96 -3.57
C LEU A 105 5.04 8.23 -2.98
N VAL A 106 5.39 9.36 -3.56
CA VAL A 106 4.90 10.67 -3.12
C VAL A 106 3.67 11.05 -3.94
N LYS A 107 2.62 11.48 -3.26
CA LYS A 107 1.39 11.94 -3.93
C LYS A 107 1.63 13.26 -4.67
N PRO A 108 1.00 13.48 -5.82
CA PRO A 108 0.02 12.61 -6.48
C PRO A 108 0.69 11.38 -7.12
N ILE A 109 -0.01 10.25 -7.06
CA ILE A 109 0.52 8.98 -7.57
C ILE A 109 0.31 8.92 -9.08
N LEU A 110 1.41 8.90 -9.82
CA LEU A 110 1.36 8.81 -11.28
C LEU A 110 1.37 7.34 -11.72
N PRO A 111 0.62 6.98 -12.78
CA PRO A 111 0.56 5.60 -13.25
C PRO A 111 1.93 4.96 -13.48
N GLN A 112 2.83 5.67 -14.17
CA GLN A 112 4.16 5.13 -14.45
C GLN A 112 4.99 4.89 -13.19
N HIS A 113 4.83 5.71 -12.16
CA HIS A 113 5.55 5.54 -10.91
C HIS A 113 5.02 4.33 -10.13
N LEU A 114 3.70 4.17 -10.08
CA LEU A 114 3.09 3.04 -9.40
C LEU A 114 3.45 1.72 -10.09
N ILE A 115 3.26 1.65 -11.40
CA ILE A 115 3.56 0.43 -12.15
C ILE A 115 5.06 0.12 -12.09
N GLY A 116 5.92 1.14 -12.20
CA GLY A 116 7.36 0.95 -12.06
C GLY A 116 7.76 0.37 -10.71
N ALA A 117 7.13 0.85 -9.62
CA ALA A 117 7.39 0.32 -8.28
C ALA A 117 6.98 -1.15 -8.16
N LEU A 118 5.82 -1.51 -8.74
CA LEU A 118 5.36 -2.90 -8.73
C LEU A 118 6.27 -3.81 -9.56
N GLN A 119 6.74 -3.35 -10.71
CA GLN A 119 7.65 -4.12 -11.56
C GLN A 119 9.03 -4.31 -10.91
N SER A 120 9.41 -3.43 -10.01
CA SER A 120 10.69 -3.52 -9.30
C SER A 120 10.66 -4.50 -8.13
N LEU A 121 9.51 -5.03 -7.75
CA LEU A 121 9.39 -5.96 -6.63
C LEU A 121 10.05 -7.28 -6.98
N PRO A 122 10.83 -7.87 -6.04
CA PRO A 122 11.40 -9.20 -6.26
C PRO A 122 10.27 -10.22 -6.38
N GLY A 123 10.41 -11.06 -7.34
CA GLY A 123 9.50 -12.06 -7.77
C GLY A 123 8.69 -12.85 -6.85
#